data_e08378f4825f222876c6b8fc97c72763
#
_entry.id   e08378f4825f222876c6b8fc97c72763
#
_cell.length_a   1.000
_cell.length_b   1.000
_cell.length_c   1.000
_cell.angle_alpha   90.00
_cell.angle_beta   90.00
_cell.angle_gamma   90.00
#
_symmetry.space_group_name_H-M   'P 1'
#
loop_
_entity.id
_entity.type
_entity.pdbx_description
1 polymer ?
#
loop_
_entity_poly.entity_id
_entity_poly.type
_entity_poly.pdbx_seq_one_letter_code
_entity_poly.pdbx_strand_id
1 'polypeptide(L)'
;MDHEFEDIAVKSNAIELLEDALRRKRKPCMIGTGSMCDPYMHCEEKLELTRRALEVIDKYNCGVTVITKSDRILRDIDLYEQINRHSKAVIQMTLTTADENLCHIIEPNVCTTHRRYEVLKEFQRRGIPTVVWLCPILPYINDTTKNLNKILDYCFDAGVKGIITFGFGVTLRASNREYFYRNLDEHFPGVKALYIRRFGDSYECASENSAALWNVFTDRCRRAGVMTSPDEIFAYLREYPVKNEQLSLFDDMNL
;
A
#
# COMPACT_ATOMS: atom_id res chain seq x y z
N MET A 1 13.18 11.94 -17.42
CA MET A 1 12.93 10.52 -17.76
C MET A 1 12.67 10.51 -19.24
N ASP A 2 13.44 9.76 -20.00
CA ASP A 2 13.38 9.76 -21.46
C ASP A 2 12.35 8.78 -22.03
N HIS A 3 11.37 8.37 -21.20
CA HIS A 3 10.32 7.42 -21.55
C HIS A 3 8.94 8.03 -21.29
N GLU A 4 7.98 7.67 -22.13
CA GLU A 4 6.58 8.00 -21.90
C GLU A 4 6.08 7.31 -20.62
N PHE A 5 5.04 7.86 -19.99
CA PHE A 5 4.52 7.33 -18.72
C PHE A 5 4.03 5.87 -18.84
N GLU A 6 3.63 5.45 -20.03
CA GLU A 6 3.13 4.11 -20.34
C GLU A 6 4.24 3.11 -20.67
N ASP A 7 5.48 3.56 -20.88
CA ASP A 7 6.62 2.68 -21.14
C ASP A 7 7.09 1.99 -19.86
N ILE A 8 6.89 0.68 -19.79
CA ILE A 8 7.30 -0.13 -18.66
C ILE A 8 8.64 -0.79 -18.96
N ALA A 9 9.69 -0.36 -18.26
CA ALA A 9 10.99 -1.01 -18.32
C ALA A 9 11.05 -2.18 -17.32
N VAL A 10 11.26 -3.39 -17.83
CA VAL A 10 11.38 -4.61 -17.03
C VAL A 10 12.84 -4.99 -16.84
N LYS A 11 13.29 -5.13 -15.58
CA LYS A 11 14.62 -5.58 -15.25
C LYS A 11 14.70 -7.11 -15.36
N SER A 12 15.24 -7.62 -16.47
CA SER A 12 15.23 -9.06 -16.80
C SER A 12 15.96 -9.95 -15.78
N ASN A 13 17.02 -9.44 -15.15
CA ASN A 13 17.81 -10.16 -14.13
C ASN A 13 17.43 -9.81 -12.68
N ALA A 14 16.24 -9.30 -12.44
CA ALA A 14 15.82 -8.86 -11.11
C ALA A 14 15.86 -10.00 -10.07
N ILE A 15 15.42 -11.19 -10.46
CA ILE A 15 15.36 -12.37 -9.58
C ILE A 15 16.76 -12.88 -9.22
N GLU A 16 17.66 -12.94 -10.18
CA GLU A 16 19.06 -13.34 -9.97
C GLU A 16 19.76 -12.38 -9.00
N LEU A 17 19.55 -11.08 -9.18
CA LEU A 17 20.11 -10.06 -8.29
C LEU A 17 19.53 -10.12 -6.88
N LEU A 18 18.22 -10.40 -6.75
CA LEU A 18 17.58 -10.60 -5.46
C LEU A 18 18.19 -11.82 -4.76
N GLU A 19 18.27 -12.95 -5.45
CA GLU A 19 18.83 -14.18 -4.89
C GLU A 19 20.29 -13.99 -4.46
N ASP A 20 21.11 -13.36 -5.29
CA ASP A 20 22.49 -13.04 -4.95
C ASP A 20 22.61 -12.13 -3.73
N ALA A 21 21.72 -11.14 -3.61
CA ALA A 21 21.69 -10.23 -2.46
C ALA A 21 21.30 -10.95 -1.17
N LEU A 22 20.28 -11.83 -1.22
CA LEU A 22 19.83 -12.57 -0.04
C LEU A 22 20.83 -13.64 0.38
N ARG A 23 21.46 -14.33 -0.55
CA ARG A 23 22.52 -15.32 -0.28
C ARG A 23 23.71 -14.73 0.50
N ARG A 24 24.04 -13.44 0.27
CA ARG A 24 25.15 -12.75 0.97
C ARG A 24 24.74 -12.22 2.34
N LYS A 25 23.46 -12.20 2.68
CA LYS A 25 23.00 -11.72 3.98
C LYS A 25 23.31 -12.76 5.09
N ARG A 26 23.81 -12.25 6.21
CA ARG A 26 24.11 -13.09 7.40
C ARG A 26 22.87 -13.41 8.23
N LYS A 27 21.83 -12.59 8.12
CA LYS A 27 20.58 -12.74 8.88
C LYS A 27 19.38 -12.48 7.97
N PRO A 28 18.27 -13.18 8.16
CA PRO A 28 17.01 -12.85 7.50
C PRO A 28 16.58 -11.40 7.77
N CYS A 29 15.77 -10.85 6.91
CA CYS A 29 15.28 -9.48 7.03
C CYS A 29 13.90 -9.35 6.39
N MET A 30 13.23 -8.21 6.62
CA MET A 30 12.03 -7.83 5.88
C MET A 30 12.41 -7.23 4.53
N ILE A 31 11.75 -7.68 3.46
CA ILE A 31 11.87 -7.16 2.10
C ILE A 31 10.63 -6.33 1.79
N GLY A 32 10.83 -5.06 1.46
CA GLY A 32 9.73 -4.16 1.07
C GLY A 32 9.70 -3.93 -0.44
N THR A 33 8.51 -3.97 -1.05
CA THR A 33 8.30 -3.63 -2.47
C THR A 33 6.98 -2.89 -2.68
N GLY A 34 6.83 -2.26 -3.85
CA GLY A 34 5.61 -1.56 -4.24
C GLY A 34 5.62 -0.04 -4.01
N SER A 35 6.69 0.53 -3.42
CA SER A 35 6.76 1.97 -3.14
C SER A 35 7.00 2.85 -4.38
N MET A 36 7.65 2.32 -5.41
CA MET A 36 7.98 3.06 -6.64
C MET A 36 7.08 2.67 -7.82
N CYS A 37 6.75 1.40 -7.94
CA CYS A 37 5.82 0.88 -8.94
C CYS A 37 5.04 -0.30 -8.32
N ASP A 38 3.82 -0.51 -8.79
CA ASP A 38 2.99 -1.61 -8.31
C ASP A 38 3.57 -2.95 -8.79
N PRO A 39 3.91 -3.89 -7.89
CA PRO A 39 4.47 -5.19 -8.26
C PRO A 39 3.44 -6.10 -8.97
N TYR A 40 2.16 -5.73 -8.96
CA TYR A 40 1.07 -6.46 -9.61
C TYR A 40 0.46 -5.70 -10.79
N MET A 41 1.31 -4.97 -11.55
CA MET A 41 0.91 -4.37 -12.83
C MET A 41 0.43 -5.43 -13.83
N HIS A 42 -0.23 -5.00 -14.91
CA HIS A 42 -0.75 -5.90 -15.94
C HIS A 42 0.31 -6.85 -16.54
N CYS A 43 1.56 -6.39 -16.70
CA CYS A 43 2.64 -7.24 -17.22
C CYS A 43 2.98 -8.42 -16.31
N GLU A 44 2.66 -8.34 -15.01
CA GLU A 44 2.92 -9.38 -14.03
C GLU A 44 2.13 -10.67 -14.29
N GLU A 45 1.00 -10.60 -15.00
CA GLU A 45 0.24 -11.78 -15.44
C GLU A 45 1.06 -12.73 -16.31
N LYS A 46 2.00 -12.17 -17.11
CA LYS A 46 2.85 -12.93 -18.04
C LYS A 46 4.24 -13.16 -17.50
N LEU A 47 4.77 -12.19 -16.75
CA LEU A 47 6.17 -12.19 -16.32
C LEU A 47 6.40 -12.94 -15.02
N GLU A 48 5.40 -13.01 -14.15
CA GLU A 48 5.44 -13.67 -12.84
C GLU A 48 6.67 -13.31 -11.99
N LEU A 49 7.20 -12.09 -12.17
CA LEU A 49 8.40 -11.64 -11.47
C LEU A 49 8.18 -11.52 -9.97
N THR A 50 7.00 -11.04 -9.56
CA THR A 50 6.65 -10.94 -8.14
C THR A 50 6.52 -12.31 -7.52
N ARG A 51 5.86 -13.28 -8.17
CA ARG A 51 5.78 -14.65 -7.70
C ARG A 51 7.16 -15.27 -7.52
N ARG A 52 8.01 -15.18 -8.53
CA ARG A 52 9.40 -15.68 -8.48
C ARG A 52 10.24 -14.99 -7.39
N ALA A 53 10.00 -13.68 -7.17
CA ALA A 53 10.66 -12.98 -6.08
C ALA A 53 10.21 -13.48 -4.71
N LEU A 54 8.91 -13.78 -4.53
CA LEU A 54 8.36 -14.37 -3.30
C LEU A 54 8.95 -15.76 -3.04
N GLU A 55 9.12 -16.61 -4.05
CA GLU A 55 9.77 -17.91 -3.94
C GLU A 55 11.23 -17.79 -3.43
N VAL A 56 11.96 -16.79 -3.93
CA VAL A 56 13.32 -16.50 -3.45
C VAL A 56 13.30 -15.97 -2.01
N ILE A 57 12.38 -15.08 -1.67
CA ILE A 57 12.23 -14.53 -0.31
C ILE A 57 11.93 -15.65 0.68
N ASP A 58 11.03 -16.56 0.34
CA ASP A 58 10.69 -17.74 1.12
C ASP A 58 11.90 -18.68 1.33
N LYS A 59 12.59 -19.02 0.24
CA LYS A 59 13.80 -19.86 0.26
C LYS A 59 14.87 -19.37 1.25
N TYR A 60 15.00 -18.06 1.43
CA TYR A 60 15.98 -17.46 2.34
C TYR A 60 15.38 -17.10 3.72
N ASN A 61 14.19 -17.60 4.06
CA ASN A 61 13.49 -17.33 5.32
C ASN A 61 13.32 -15.83 5.62
N CYS A 62 13.26 -14.98 4.60
CA CYS A 62 13.02 -13.56 4.75
C CYS A 62 11.52 -13.28 4.89
N GLY A 63 11.19 -12.13 5.51
CA GLY A 63 9.82 -11.63 5.53
C GLY A 63 9.57 -10.68 4.35
N VAL A 64 8.31 -10.40 4.07
CA VAL A 64 7.91 -9.54 2.96
C VAL A 64 6.84 -8.54 3.36
N THR A 65 6.92 -7.34 2.80
CA THR A 65 5.83 -6.37 2.83
C THR A 65 5.64 -5.78 1.43
N VAL A 66 4.39 -5.75 0.96
CA VAL A 66 4.05 -5.41 -0.43
C VAL A 66 2.98 -4.34 -0.46
N ILE A 67 3.21 -3.26 -1.21
CA ILE A 67 2.21 -2.22 -1.48
C ILE A 67 1.63 -2.45 -2.88
N THR A 68 0.31 -2.49 -2.99
CA THR A 68 -0.37 -2.65 -4.27
C THR A 68 -1.76 -2.00 -4.29
N LYS A 69 -2.30 -1.78 -5.47
CA LYS A 69 -3.71 -1.45 -5.75
C LYS A 69 -4.42 -2.57 -6.52
N SER A 70 -3.75 -3.72 -6.69
CA SER A 70 -4.21 -4.81 -7.56
C SER A 70 -4.73 -6.00 -6.76
N ASP A 71 -5.85 -6.55 -7.17
CA ASP A 71 -6.37 -7.82 -6.64
C ASP A 71 -5.64 -9.06 -7.19
N ARG A 72 -4.73 -8.87 -8.18
CA ARG A 72 -3.84 -9.94 -8.67
C ARG A 72 -2.93 -10.51 -7.59
N ILE A 73 -2.72 -9.78 -6.50
CA ILE A 73 -1.96 -10.28 -5.34
C ILE A 73 -2.55 -11.58 -4.77
N LEU A 74 -3.84 -11.83 -4.96
CA LEU A 74 -4.49 -13.08 -4.54
C LEU A 74 -3.98 -14.31 -5.29
N ARG A 75 -3.38 -14.16 -6.48
CA ARG A 75 -2.73 -15.26 -7.21
C ARG A 75 -1.64 -15.93 -6.36
N ASP A 76 -0.92 -15.13 -5.59
CA ASP A 76 0.27 -15.55 -4.84
C ASP A 76 0.00 -15.69 -3.34
N ILE A 77 -1.26 -15.81 -2.93
CA ILE A 77 -1.66 -15.87 -1.52
C ILE A 77 -1.06 -17.08 -0.79
N ASP A 78 -0.84 -18.18 -1.50
CA ASP A 78 -0.17 -19.38 -1.03
C ASP A 78 1.27 -19.08 -0.54
N LEU A 79 2.04 -18.30 -1.30
CA LEU A 79 3.40 -17.91 -0.93
C LEU A 79 3.41 -16.93 0.24
N TYR A 80 2.45 -15.98 0.29
CA TYR A 80 2.33 -15.09 1.46
C TYR A 80 1.99 -15.86 2.73
N GLU A 81 1.12 -16.87 2.67
CA GLU A 81 0.85 -17.76 3.81
C GLU A 81 2.10 -18.53 4.23
N GLN A 82 2.83 -19.09 3.27
CA GLN A 82 4.06 -19.84 3.53
C GLN A 82 5.10 -18.95 4.22
N ILE A 83 5.39 -17.78 3.68
CA ILE A 83 6.29 -16.79 4.28
C ILE A 83 5.81 -16.39 5.68
N ASN A 84 4.49 -16.14 5.84
CA ASN A 84 3.96 -15.71 7.12
C ASN A 84 4.04 -16.79 8.21
N ARG A 85 4.15 -18.08 7.88
CA ARG A 85 4.31 -19.18 8.87
C ARG A 85 5.66 -19.15 9.56
N HIS A 86 6.74 -18.97 8.84
CA HIS A 86 8.10 -18.99 9.39
C HIS A 86 8.70 -17.61 9.63
N SER A 87 8.17 -16.58 8.98
CA SER A 87 8.61 -15.21 9.08
C SER A 87 7.41 -14.27 9.24
N LYS A 88 7.30 -13.26 8.40
CA LYS A 88 6.23 -12.28 8.42
C LYS A 88 5.90 -11.81 7.01
N ALA A 89 4.63 -11.86 6.65
CA ALA A 89 4.10 -11.19 5.47
C ALA A 89 3.16 -10.06 5.91
N VAL A 90 3.25 -8.89 5.29
CA VAL A 90 2.31 -7.78 5.53
C VAL A 90 1.88 -7.21 4.18
N ILE A 91 0.57 -7.21 3.95
CA ILE A 91 0.02 -6.65 2.72
C ILE A 91 -0.42 -5.21 2.98
N GLN A 92 0.00 -4.32 2.09
CA GLN A 92 -0.35 -2.91 2.16
C GLN A 92 -1.21 -2.58 0.94
N MET A 93 -2.40 -2.04 1.17
CA MET A 93 -3.36 -1.71 0.11
C MET A 93 -3.69 -0.22 0.14
N THR A 94 -3.69 0.43 -1.00
CA THR A 94 -4.07 1.84 -1.09
C THR A 94 -5.59 1.97 -1.26
N LEU A 95 -6.23 2.78 -0.44
CA LEU A 95 -7.65 3.14 -0.55
C LEU A 95 -7.77 4.67 -0.57
N THR A 96 -8.41 5.23 -1.61
CA THR A 96 -8.50 6.69 -1.80
C THR A 96 -9.93 7.20 -1.88
N THR A 97 -10.85 6.41 -2.43
CA THR A 97 -12.27 6.76 -2.52
C THR A 97 -13.14 5.52 -2.30
N ALA A 98 -14.27 5.70 -1.62
CA ALA A 98 -15.25 4.64 -1.44
C ALA A 98 -16.38 4.69 -2.48
N ASP A 99 -16.32 5.63 -3.41
CA ASP A 99 -17.22 5.73 -4.56
C ASP A 99 -16.59 4.96 -5.73
N GLU A 100 -17.23 3.89 -6.16
CA GLU A 100 -16.73 3.01 -7.23
C GLU A 100 -16.66 3.71 -8.58
N ASN A 101 -17.65 4.58 -8.88
CA ASN A 101 -17.65 5.34 -10.15
C ASN A 101 -16.49 6.34 -10.15
N LEU A 102 -16.29 7.04 -9.03
CA LEU A 102 -15.16 7.94 -8.88
C LEU A 102 -13.83 7.17 -8.93
N CYS A 103 -13.76 5.97 -8.33
CA CYS A 103 -12.58 5.12 -8.38
C CYS A 103 -12.17 4.81 -9.82
N HIS A 104 -13.12 4.44 -10.68
CA HIS A 104 -12.86 4.18 -12.11
C HIS A 104 -12.33 5.41 -12.86
N ILE A 105 -12.71 6.61 -12.44
CA ILE A 105 -12.25 7.86 -13.07
C ILE A 105 -10.82 8.19 -12.60
N ILE A 106 -10.57 8.16 -11.30
CA ILE A 106 -9.28 8.63 -10.76
C ILE A 106 -8.18 7.55 -10.75
N GLU A 107 -8.57 6.28 -10.84
CA GLU A 107 -7.67 5.12 -10.83
C GLU A 107 -8.11 4.07 -11.88
N PRO A 108 -8.13 4.40 -13.18
CA PRO A 108 -8.79 3.59 -14.23
C PRO A 108 -8.13 2.22 -14.47
N ASN A 109 -6.84 2.07 -14.14
CA ASN A 109 -6.05 0.89 -14.49
C ASN A 109 -5.88 -0.12 -13.33
N VAL A 110 -6.65 0.03 -12.26
CA VAL A 110 -6.56 -0.84 -11.08
C VAL A 110 -7.95 -1.26 -10.61
N CYS A 111 -8.04 -2.28 -9.77
CA CYS A 111 -9.33 -2.72 -9.24
C CYS A 111 -9.95 -1.68 -8.30
N THR A 112 -11.27 -1.72 -8.17
CA THR A 112 -12.04 -0.76 -7.37
C THR A 112 -11.72 -0.86 -5.87
N THR A 113 -12.07 0.15 -5.11
CA THR A 113 -11.86 0.17 -3.66
C THR A 113 -12.61 -0.96 -2.95
N HIS A 114 -13.83 -1.29 -3.40
CA HIS A 114 -14.56 -2.42 -2.83
C HIS A 114 -13.83 -3.74 -3.08
N ARG A 115 -13.29 -3.94 -4.28
CA ARG A 115 -12.49 -5.12 -4.58
C ARG A 115 -11.22 -5.19 -3.73
N ARG A 116 -10.53 -4.07 -3.50
CA ARG A 116 -9.38 -3.99 -2.60
C ARG A 116 -9.75 -4.32 -1.16
N TYR A 117 -10.92 -3.88 -0.70
CA TYR A 117 -11.45 -4.25 0.61
C TYR A 117 -11.67 -5.77 0.71
N GLU A 118 -12.24 -6.43 -0.31
CA GLU A 118 -12.37 -7.89 -0.34
C GLU A 118 -11.01 -8.59 -0.25
N VAL A 119 -9.98 -8.06 -0.93
CA VAL A 119 -8.60 -8.54 -0.82
C VAL A 119 -8.09 -8.45 0.61
N LEU A 120 -8.28 -7.31 1.28
CA LEU A 120 -7.89 -7.13 2.68
C LEU A 120 -8.56 -8.17 3.60
N LYS A 121 -9.86 -8.44 3.40
CA LYS A 121 -10.60 -9.46 4.17
C LYS A 121 -10.06 -10.87 3.93
N GLU A 122 -9.72 -11.20 2.70
CA GLU A 122 -9.17 -12.53 2.39
C GLU A 122 -7.82 -12.73 3.07
N PHE A 123 -6.93 -11.73 3.06
CA PHE A 123 -5.67 -11.80 3.81
C PHE A 123 -5.88 -11.88 5.32
N GLN A 124 -6.82 -11.10 5.87
CA GLN A 124 -7.19 -11.19 7.28
C GLN A 124 -7.68 -12.61 7.66
N ARG A 125 -8.56 -13.19 6.83
CA ARG A 125 -9.09 -14.56 7.03
C ARG A 125 -7.97 -15.61 7.09
N ARG A 126 -6.88 -15.36 6.39
CA ARG A 126 -5.68 -16.22 6.38
C ARG A 126 -4.66 -15.87 7.45
N GLY A 127 -4.99 -14.95 8.35
CA GLY A 127 -4.09 -14.54 9.43
C GLY A 127 -2.88 -13.71 8.97
N ILE A 128 -2.93 -13.16 7.76
CA ILE A 128 -1.88 -12.29 7.22
C ILE A 128 -2.25 -10.84 7.53
N PRO A 129 -1.42 -10.11 8.30
CA PRO A 129 -1.71 -8.73 8.66
C PRO A 129 -1.71 -7.79 7.45
N THR A 130 -2.58 -6.78 7.52
CA THR A 130 -2.72 -5.79 6.47
C THR A 130 -2.57 -4.36 7.00
N VAL A 131 -2.12 -3.45 6.14
CA VAL A 131 -2.02 -2.00 6.38
C VAL A 131 -2.64 -1.26 5.20
N VAL A 132 -3.30 -0.15 5.45
CA VAL A 132 -3.90 0.68 4.40
C VAL A 132 -3.11 1.97 4.21
N TRP A 133 -2.88 2.36 2.95
CA TRP A 133 -2.42 3.69 2.56
C TRP A 133 -3.62 4.54 2.17
N LEU A 134 -3.89 5.57 2.96
CA LEU A 134 -4.98 6.53 2.76
C LEU A 134 -4.43 7.78 2.09
N CYS A 135 -3.88 7.64 0.90
CA CYS A 135 -3.31 8.74 0.11
C CYS A 135 -3.18 8.37 -1.38
N PRO A 136 -3.34 9.34 -2.29
CA PRO A 136 -3.73 10.73 -2.03
C PRO A 136 -5.24 10.89 -1.78
N ILE A 137 -5.62 11.92 -1.03
CA ILE A 137 -6.99 12.43 -0.96
C ILE A 137 -7.04 13.75 -1.72
N LEU A 138 -7.76 13.77 -2.83
CA LEU A 138 -7.73 14.87 -3.81
C LEU A 138 -8.65 16.03 -3.37
N PRO A 139 -8.11 17.23 -3.13
CA PRO A 139 -8.93 18.42 -2.84
C PRO A 139 -10.05 18.63 -3.86
N TYR A 140 -11.23 19.01 -3.39
CA TYR A 140 -12.44 19.26 -4.19
C TYR A 140 -13.05 18.02 -4.89
N ILE A 141 -12.47 16.83 -4.74
CA ILE A 141 -12.92 15.60 -5.44
C ILE A 141 -13.40 14.55 -4.42
N ASN A 142 -12.49 14.03 -3.61
CA ASN A 142 -12.82 12.99 -2.63
C ASN A 142 -12.47 13.36 -1.17
N ASP A 143 -12.11 14.61 -0.91
CA ASP A 143 -11.72 15.15 0.40
C ASP A 143 -12.94 15.47 1.30
N THR A 144 -13.86 14.53 1.40
CA THR A 144 -15.08 14.65 2.20
C THR A 144 -15.06 13.71 3.40
N THR A 145 -15.70 14.14 4.50
CA THR A 145 -15.88 13.28 5.69
C THR A 145 -16.71 12.04 5.38
N LYS A 146 -17.64 12.12 4.42
CA LYS A 146 -18.43 10.96 3.96
C LYS A 146 -17.53 9.91 3.32
N ASN A 147 -16.63 10.31 2.40
CA ASN A 147 -15.66 9.41 1.78
C ASN A 147 -14.75 8.77 2.83
N LEU A 148 -14.13 9.61 3.66
CA LEU A 148 -13.24 9.15 4.72
C LEU A 148 -13.92 8.14 5.65
N ASN A 149 -15.12 8.46 6.13
CA ASN A 149 -15.86 7.56 7.03
C ASN A 149 -16.06 6.18 6.41
N LYS A 150 -16.48 6.11 5.14
CA LYS A 150 -16.71 4.83 4.47
C LYS A 150 -15.43 4.04 4.22
N ILE A 151 -14.32 4.71 3.90
CA ILE A 151 -13.01 4.03 3.81
C ILE A 151 -12.59 3.47 5.18
N LEU A 152 -12.78 4.23 6.26
CA LEU A 152 -12.49 3.77 7.62
C LEU A 152 -13.37 2.58 8.02
N ASP A 153 -14.65 2.55 7.61
CA ASP A 153 -15.53 1.39 7.82
C ASP A 153 -14.94 0.13 7.17
N TYR A 154 -14.46 0.22 5.92
CA TYR A 154 -13.78 -0.89 5.25
C TYR A 154 -12.52 -1.32 5.99
N CYS A 155 -11.70 -0.38 6.45
CA CYS A 155 -10.47 -0.68 7.17
C CYS A 155 -10.75 -1.43 8.49
N PHE A 156 -11.74 -0.96 9.25
CA PHE A 156 -12.05 -1.56 10.56
C PHE A 156 -12.72 -2.93 10.41
N ASP A 157 -13.64 -3.10 9.44
CA ASP A 157 -14.24 -4.40 9.15
C ASP A 157 -13.22 -5.42 8.62
N ALA A 158 -12.24 -4.97 7.83
CA ALA A 158 -11.13 -5.81 7.40
C ALA A 158 -10.05 -6.04 8.47
N GLY A 159 -10.15 -5.44 9.66
CA GLY A 159 -9.22 -5.64 10.77
C GLY A 159 -7.80 -5.23 10.49
N VAL A 160 -7.58 -4.13 9.74
CA VAL A 160 -6.24 -3.65 9.38
C VAL A 160 -5.44 -3.27 10.63
N LYS A 161 -4.14 -3.51 10.61
CA LYS A 161 -3.23 -3.18 11.72
C LYS A 161 -2.92 -1.70 11.81
N GLY A 162 -2.88 -1.01 10.68
CA GLY A 162 -2.57 0.41 10.64
C GLY A 162 -3.08 1.10 9.38
N ILE A 163 -3.21 2.42 9.45
CA ILE A 163 -3.60 3.26 8.31
C ILE A 163 -2.59 4.40 8.21
N ILE A 164 -1.84 4.43 7.10
CA ILE A 164 -0.83 5.46 6.81
C ILE A 164 -1.48 6.58 6.02
N THR A 165 -1.32 7.80 6.51
CA THR A 165 -1.57 9.03 5.74
C THR A 165 -0.51 10.08 6.08
N PHE A 166 -0.09 10.85 5.09
CA PHE A 166 0.82 11.99 5.26
C PHE A 166 0.09 13.33 5.18
N GLY A 167 -1.23 13.28 5.27
CA GLY A 167 -2.11 14.42 5.14
C GLY A 167 -3.20 14.18 4.10
N PHE A 168 -4.17 15.07 4.11
CA PHE A 168 -5.28 15.04 3.15
C PHE A 168 -4.99 16.06 2.04
N GLY A 169 -4.50 15.55 0.92
CA GLY A 169 -4.05 16.34 -0.21
C GLY A 169 -3.34 15.50 -1.26
N VAL A 170 -2.71 16.17 -2.22
CA VAL A 170 -1.92 15.57 -3.29
C VAL A 170 -0.64 16.37 -3.50
N THR A 171 0.44 15.70 -3.92
CA THR A 171 1.68 16.34 -4.33
C THR A 171 1.78 16.35 -5.86
N LEU A 172 2.05 17.52 -6.43
CA LEU A 172 2.12 17.73 -7.88
C LEU A 172 3.53 18.18 -8.29
N ARG A 173 4.31 17.24 -8.82
CA ARG A 173 5.58 17.54 -9.49
C ARG A 173 5.30 18.16 -10.87
N ALA A 174 6.25 18.88 -11.42
CA ALA A 174 6.08 19.60 -12.70
C ALA A 174 5.52 18.69 -13.81
N SER A 175 6.16 17.52 -14.06
CA SER A 175 5.72 16.57 -15.09
C SER A 175 4.35 15.94 -14.82
N ASN A 176 4.00 15.69 -13.55
CA ASN A 176 2.72 15.08 -13.17
C ASN A 176 1.59 16.11 -13.15
N ARG A 177 1.89 17.39 -12.91
CA ARG A 177 0.90 18.47 -12.85
C ARG A 177 0.15 18.64 -14.16
N GLU A 178 0.86 18.63 -15.28
CA GLU A 178 0.25 18.79 -16.60
C GLU A 178 -0.70 17.63 -16.93
N TYR A 179 -0.28 16.40 -16.63
CA TYR A 179 -1.12 15.22 -16.77
C TYR A 179 -2.36 15.31 -15.87
N PHE A 180 -2.17 15.65 -14.60
CA PHE A 180 -3.26 15.80 -13.64
C PHE A 180 -4.25 16.88 -14.07
N TYR A 181 -3.78 18.05 -14.50
CA TYR A 181 -4.64 19.15 -14.95
C TYR A 181 -5.42 18.83 -16.22
N ARG A 182 -4.87 18.03 -17.13
CA ARG A 182 -5.59 17.54 -18.32
C ARG A 182 -6.75 16.63 -17.91
N ASN A 183 -6.52 15.72 -16.99
CA ASN A 183 -7.58 14.84 -16.47
C ASN A 183 -8.64 15.62 -15.66
N LEU A 184 -8.26 16.70 -14.97
CA LEU A 184 -9.25 17.57 -14.32
C LEU A 184 -10.15 18.27 -15.35
N ASP A 185 -9.59 18.76 -16.45
CA ASP A 185 -10.39 19.40 -17.53
C ASP A 185 -11.38 18.40 -18.15
N GLU A 186 -10.99 17.13 -18.30
CA GLU A 186 -11.81 16.09 -18.91
C GLU A 186 -12.93 15.59 -17.99
N HIS A 187 -12.61 15.33 -16.72
CA HIS A 187 -13.52 14.61 -15.81
C HIS A 187 -14.14 15.49 -14.72
N PHE A 188 -13.54 16.64 -14.40
CA PHE A 188 -13.97 17.52 -13.31
C PHE A 188 -14.00 19.00 -13.74
N PRO A 189 -14.93 19.40 -14.63
CA PRO A 189 -14.98 20.77 -15.16
C PRO A 189 -14.96 21.84 -14.07
N GLY A 190 -14.05 22.80 -14.19
CA GLY A 190 -13.88 23.91 -13.24
C GLY A 190 -12.95 23.64 -12.06
N VAL A 191 -12.66 22.37 -11.71
CA VAL A 191 -11.78 22.03 -10.57
C VAL A 191 -10.34 22.47 -10.81
N LYS A 192 -9.84 22.39 -12.05
CA LYS A 192 -8.50 22.90 -12.39
C LYS A 192 -8.33 24.39 -12.05
N ALA A 193 -9.35 25.21 -12.33
CA ALA A 193 -9.31 26.63 -12.00
C ALA A 193 -9.22 26.86 -10.47
N LEU A 194 -9.86 26.01 -9.66
CA LEU A 194 -9.74 26.03 -8.21
C LEU A 194 -8.32 25.69 -7.76
N TYR A 195 -7.71 24.64 -8.34
CA TYR A 195 -6.32 24.26 -8.07
C TYR A 195 -5.33 25.39 -8.41
N ILE A 196 -5.42 25.97 -9.60
CA ILE A 196 -4.54 27.06 -10.03
C ILE A 196 -4.68 28.26 -9.10
N ARG A 197 -5.90 28.68 -8.79
CA ARG A 197 -6.16 29.83 -7.91
C ARG A 197 -5.63 29.63 -6.51
N ARG A 198 -5.74 28.40 -5.96
CA ARG A 198 -5.40 28.14 -4.58
C ARG A 198 -3.93 27.75 -4.38
N PHE A 199 -3.42 26.90 -5.24
CA PHE A 199 -2.12 26.27 -5.04
C PHE A 199 -1.04 26.82 -5.99
N GLY A 200 -1.41 27.48 -7.10
CA GLY A 200 -0.43 27.93 -8.09
C GLY A 200 0.51 26.80 -8.50
N ASP A 201 1.81 27.04 -8.30
CA ASP A 201 2.87 26.06 -8.58
C ASP A 201 3.33 25.27 -7.34
N SER A 202 2.58 25.35 -6.24
CA SER A 202 2.94 24.63 -5.01
C SER A 202 3.05 23.13 -5.24
N TYR A 203 4.10 22.51 -4.72
CA TYR A 203 4.28 21.06 -4.73
C TYR A 203 3.20 20.36 -3.92
N GLU A 204 2.84 20.91 -2.77
CA GLU A 204 1.82 20.36 -1.87
C GLU A 204 0.49 21.08 -2.07
N CYS A 205 -0.55 20.29 -2.33
CA CYS A 205 -1.93 20.77 -2.50
C CYS A 205 -2.79 20.15 -1.39
N ALA A 206 -2.81 20.78 -0.22
CA ALA A 206 -3.57 20.31 0.94
C ALA A 206 -5.04 20.68 0.85
N SER A 207 -5.93 19.77 1.29
CA SER A 207 -7.37 20.00 1.35
C SER A 207 -7.74 21.11 2.35
N GLU A 208 -8.73 21.93 2.01
CA GLU A 208 -9.35 22.89 2.93
C GLU A 208 -10.05 22.18 4.09
N ASN A 209 -10.49 20.95 3.87
CA ASN A 209 -11.17 20.13 4.85
C ASN A 209 -10.20 19.37 5.78
N SER A 210 -8.87 19.57 5.64
CA SER A 210 -7.85 18.80 6.38
C SER A 210 -8.11 18.74 7.88
N ALA A 211 -8.46 19.84 8.52
CA ALA A 211 -8.72 19.85 9.98
C ALA A 211 -9.91 18.95 10.37
N ALA A 212 -11.00 19.03 9.62
CA ALA A 212 -12.18 18.19 9.86
C ALA A 212 -11.87 16.70 9.58
N LEU A 213 -11.14 16.43 8.52
CA LEU A 213 -10.73 15.07 8.16
C LEU A 213 -9.78 14.48 9.20
N TRP A 214 -8.80 15.26 9.71
CA TRP A 214 -7.92 14.82 10.80
C TRP A 214 -8.69 14.50 12.09
N ASN A 215 -9.66 15.32 12.46
CA ASN A 215 -10.49 15.06 13.65
C ASN A 215 -11.26 13.74 13.51
N VAL A 216 -11.88 13.49 12.36
CA VAL A 216 -12.58 12.23 12.08
C VAL A 216 -11.61 11.05 12.09
N PHE A 217 -10.48 11.17 11.38
CA PHE A 217 -9.48 10.12 11.26
C PHE A 217 -8.93 9.69 12.63
N THR A 218 -8.42 10.66 13.38
CA THR A 218 -7.78 10.39 14.69
C THR A 218 -8.75 9.83 15.71
N ASP A 219 -9.97 10.39 15.80
CA ASP A 219 -10.97 9.93 16.75
C ASP A 219 -11.43 8.49 16.44
N ARG A 220 -11.75 8.22 15.17
CA ARG A 220 -12.22 6.89 14.76
C ARG A 220 -11.15 5.82 14.86
N CYS A 221 -9.91 6.09 14.41
CA CYS A 221 -8.80 5.14 14.49
C CYS A 221 -8.43 4.85 15.95
N ARG A 222 -8.40 5.86 16.81
CA ARG A 222 -8.18 5.67 18.26
C ARG A 222 -9.23 4.75 18.88
N ARG A 223 -10.52 4.95 18.59
CA ARG A 223 -11.60 4.09 19.10
C ARG A 223 -11.50 2.66 18.59
N ALA A 224 -11.02 2.47 17.36
CA ALA A 224 -10.84 1.15 16.75
C ALA A 224 -9.52 0.48 17.17
N GLY A 225 -8.62 1.17 17.86
CA GLY A 225 -7.30 0.63 18.24
C GLY A 225 -6.37 0.38 17.05
N VAL A 226 -6.53 1.14 15.96
CA VAL A 226 -5.73 1.00 14.73
C VAL A 226 -4.55 1.96 14.77
N MET A 227 -3.34 1.51 14.45
CA MET A 227 -2.14 2.34 14.38
C MET A 227 -2.29 3.43 13.32
N THR A 228 -1.88 4.65 13.65
CA THR A 228 -1.94 5.80 12.73
C THR A 228 -0.62 6.56 12.64
N SER A 229 0.32 6.31 13.53
CA SER A 229 1.66 6.89 13.47
C SER A 229 2.45 6.23 12.34
N PRO A 230 2.91 6.99 11.33
CA PRO A 230 3.76 6.44 10.27
C PRO A 230 5.02 5.76 10.83
N ASP A 231 5.63 6.34 11.87
CA ASP A 231 6.84 5.78 12.48
C ASP A 231 6.59 4.42 13.13
N GLU A 232 5.48 4.27 13.88
CA GLU A 232 5.07 2.99 14.47
C GLU A 232 4.76 1.95 13.39
N ILE A 233 4.03 2.34 12.35
CA ILE A 233 3.68 1.43 11.25
C ILE A 233 4.94 1.02 10.49
N PHE A 234 5.85 1.94 10.16
CA PHE A 234 7.10 1.60 9.51
C PHE A 234 8.04 0.77 10.40
N ALA A 235 8.05 0.99 11.71
CA ALA A 235 8.75 0.11 12.64
C ALA A 235 8.15 -1.30 12.58
N TYR A 236 6.83 -1.42 12.69
CA TYR A 236 6.12 -2.68 12.54
C TYR A 236 6.43 -3.39 11.21
N LEU A 237 6.43 -2.68 10.08
CA LEU A 237 6.71 -3.26 8.76
C LEU A 237 8.16 -3.75 8.61
N ARG A 238 9.12 -3.13 9.29
CA ARG A 238 10.55 -3.47 9.24
C ARG A 238 10.97 -4.51 10.25
N GLU A 239 10.20 -4.69 11.30
CA GLU A 239 10.49 -5.66 12.35
C GLU A 239 10.41 -7.09 11.81
N TYR A 240 11.55 -7.78 11.83
CA TYR A 240 11.62 -9.20 11.51
C TYR A 240 11.30 -10.01 12.77
N PRO A 241 10.25 -10.86 12.78
CA PRO A 241 9.89 -11.62 13.96
C PRO A 241 10.87 -12.77 14.20
N VAL A 242 11.31 -12.97 15.43
CA VAL A 242 12.02 -14.18 15.84
C VAL A 242 10.97 -15.24 16.20
N LYS A 243 10.54 -16.04 15.21
CA LYS A 243 9.55 -17.12 15.41
C LYS A 243 10.16 -18.46 15.84
N ASN A 244 11.46 -18.61 15.69
CA ASN A 244 12.21 -19.80 16.10
C ASN A 244 13.17 -19.39 17.22
N GLU A 245 12.69 -19.27 18.44
CA GLU A 245 13.56 -19.47 19.59
C GLU A 245 13.90 -20.96 19.59
N GLN A 246 15.17 -21.28 19.33
CA GLN A 246 15.69 -22.59 19.60
C GLN A 246 15.53 -22.79 21.09
N LEU A 247 14.54 -23.59 21.51
CA LEU A 247 14.40 -24.00 22.89
C LEU A 247 15.75 -24.61 23.31
N SER A 248 16.40 -23.99 24.28
CA SER A 248 17.61 -24.55 24.88
C SER A 248 17.22 -25.90 25.49
N LEU A 249 18.02 -26.94 25.28
CA LEU A 249 17.86 -28.26 25.94
C LEU A 249 17.81 -28.13 27.46
N PHE A 250 18.06 -26.96 28.03
CA PHE A 250 18.13 -26.69 29.48
C PHE A 250 16.93 -25.83 29.98
N ASP A 251 16.02 -25.40 29.13
CA ASP A 251 14.85 -24.60 29.57
C ASP A 251 13.82 -25.43 30.35
N ASP A 252 13.84 -26.78 30.23
CA ASP A 252 12.95 -27.70 30.95
C ASP A 252 13.51 -28.16 32.31
N MET A 253 14.67 -27.67 32.76
CA MET A 253 15.30 -28.11 34.02
C MET A 253 15.00 -27.21 35.24
N ASN A 254 14.09 -26.24 35.10
CA ASN A 254 13.64 -25.37 36.21
C ASN A 254 12.13 -25.54 36.50
N LEU A 255 11.70 -26.78 36.73
CA LEU A 255 10.43 -27.14 37.38
C LEU A 255 10.68 -27.94 38.65
#